data_e7efad175dbf80e7dbffdcb22b488275
#
_entry.id   e7efad175dbf80e7dbffdcb22b488275
#
_cell.length_a   1.000
_cell.length_b   1.000
_cell.length_c   1.000
_cell.angle_alpha   90.00
_cell.angle_beta   90.00
_cell.angle_gamma   90.00
#
_symmetry.space_group_name_H-M   'P 1'
#
loop_
_entity.id
_entity.type
_entity.pdbx_description
1 polymer ?
#
loop_
_entity_poly.entity_id
_entity_poly.type
_entity_poly.pdbx_seq_one_letter_code
_entity_poly.pdbx_strand_id
1 'polypeptide(L)'
;DDLIATYTDQILKKGAKVTIVSSDKDLMQLFKKDVRIFDPMKNKFISEDDVKNKFGVDPSKVIDVQALAGDSSDNVPGVPGIGVKTAAELINRYGNLETLLNSANEIKQNKRRETLIENKDKAVISKKLVTLKHDAPVDRNLVEFKLQEIDKDKLYKFLREMEFNRLLSSAISAYGKPSLEKTQIKSKINDNQKKIDNKNYHVITDPKEMD
;
A
#
# COMPACT_ATOMS: atom_id res chain seq x y z
N ASP A 1 -4.20 -3.89 -6.43
CA ASP A 1 -3.03 -4.78 -6.37
C ASP A 1 -2.93 -5.67 -7.62
N ASP A 2 -4.04 -6.27 -8.09
CA ASP A 2 -4.06 -7.10 -9.30
C ASP A 2 -3.56 -6.37 -10.55
N LEU A 3 -3.91 -5.09 -10.72
CA LEU A 3 -3.36 -4.26 -11.80
C LEU A 3 -1.85 -4.06 -11.66
N ILE A 4 -1.34 -3.86 -10.44
CA ILE A 4 0.11 -3.75 -10.18
C ILE A 4 0.81 -5.05 -10.55
N ALA A 5 0.25 -6.20 -10.14
CA ALA A 5 0.78 -7.52 -10.47
C ALA A 5 0.77 -7.77 -11.99
N THR A 6 -0.35 -7.45 -12.65
CA THR A 6 -0.52 -7.60 -14.10
C THR A 6 0.48 -6.74 -14.89
N TYR A 7 0.60 -5.45 -14.57
CA TYR A 7 1.57 -4.57 -15.22
C TYR A 7 3.01 -4.97 -14.90
N THR A 8 3.29 -5.41 -13.68
CA THR A 8 4.62 -5.93 -13.31
C THR A 8 5.03 -7.06 -14.24
N ASP A 9 4.17 -8.04 -14.46
CA ASP A 9 4.47 -9.16 -15.34
C ASP A 9 4.59 -8.74 -16.82
N GLN A 10 3.76 -7.81 -17.29
CA GLN A 10 3.88 -7.28 -18.65
C GLN A 10 5.20 -6.56 -18.88
N ILE A 11 5.65 -5.78 -17.89
CA ILE A 11 6.93 -5.04 -17.96
C ILE A 11 8.11 -6.01 -17.95
N LEU A 12 8.09 -7.01 -17.08
CA LEU A 12 9.15 -8.03 -16.99
C LEU A 12 9.26 -8.86 -18.27
N LYS A 13 8.14 -9.22 -18.91
CA LYS A 13 8.13 -9.91 -20.21
C LYS A 13 8.81 -9.09 -21.32
N LYS A 14 8.87 -7.77 -21.18
CA LYS A 14 9.62 -6.87 -22.09
C LYS A 14 11.07 -6.66 -21.68
N GLY A 15 11.58 -7.36 -20.67
CA GLY A 15 12.94 -7.28 -20.18
C GLY A 15 13.26 -6.01 -19.37
N ALA A 16 12.26 -5.25 -18.97
CA ALA A 16 12.44 -4.06 -18.15
C ALA A 16 12.36 -4.36 -16.66
N LYS A 17 12.83 -3.43 -15.81
CA LYS A 17 12.80 -3.52 -14.36
C LYS A 17 11.59 -2.76 -13.81
N VAL A 18 11.06 -3.21 -12.69
CA VAL A 18 9.92 -2.60 -12.00
C VAL A 18 10.33 -2.08 -10.64
N THR A 19 9.87 -0.89 -10.29
CA THR A 19 9.91 -0.38 -8.92
C THR A 19 8.47 -0.10 -8.49
N ILE A 20 7.99 -0.86 -7.51
CA ILE A 20 6.68 -0.69 -6.88
C ILE A 20 6.87 0.25 -5.69
N VAL A 21 6.12 1.35 -5.64
CA VAL A 21 6.14 2.30 -4.51
C VAL A 21 4.89 2.06 -3.69
N SER A 22 5.02 1.32 -2.59
CA SER A 22 3.91 0.98 -1.70
C SER A 22 4.42 0.50 -0.34
N SER A 23 3.63 0.75 0.71
CA SER A 23 3.81 0.17 2.05
C SER A 23 3.00 -1.11 2.25
N ASP A 24 2.27 -1.53 1.22
CA ASP A 24 1.41 -2.71 1.29
C ASP A 24 2.24 -4.00 1.35
N LYS A 25 1.94 -4.81 2.36
CA LYS A 25 2.62 -6.08 2.60
C LYS A 25 2.30 -7.13 1.54
N ASP A 26 1.12 -7.04 0.93
CA ASP A 26 0.65 -8.07 0.00
C ASP A 26 1.39 -8.00 -1.33
N LEU A 27 1.89 -6.82 -1.69
CA LEU A 27 2.78 -6.64 -2.83
C LEU A 27 4.16 -7.28 -2.65
N MET A 28 4.53 -7.70 -1.42
CA MET A 28 5.79 -8.43 -1.17
C MET A 28 5.83 -9.79 -1.88
N GLN A 29 4.68 -10.36 -2.26
CA GLN A 29 4.63 -11.57 -3.09
C GLN A 29 5.17 -11.34 -4.51
N LEU A 30 5.24 -10.08 -4.96
CA LEU A 30 5.81 -9.72 -6.26
C LEU A 30 7.33 -9.52 -6.22
N PHE A 31 7.96 -9.62 -5.04
CA PHE A 31 9.40 -9.45 -4.88
C PHE A 31 10.17 -10.54 -5.62
N LYS A 32 10.97 -10.13 -6.60
CA LYS A 32 11.83 -11.02 -7.40
C LYS A 32 12.95 -10.21 -8.08
N LYS A 33 13.88 -10.87 -8.76
CA LYS A 33 15.14 -10.30 -9.27
C LYS A 33 15.03 -8.91 -9.91
N ASP A 34 14.06 -8.66 -10.78
CA ASP A 34 13.92 -7.40 -11.51
C ASP A 34 12.76 -6.53 -10.98
N VAL A 35 12.24 -6.86 -9.80
CA VAL A 35 11.21 -6.12 -9.08
C VAL A 35 11.76 -5.60 -7.76
N ARG A 36 11.71 -4.29 -7.57
CA ARG A 36 12.04 -3.63 -6.30
C ARG A 36 10.79 -3.02 -5.69
N ILE A 37 10.68 -3.06 -4.39
CA ILE A 37 9.59 -2.43 -3.64
C ILE A 37 10.19 -1.32 -2.78
N PHE A 38 9.69 -0.11 -2.92
CA PHE A 38 10.06 1.03 -2.10
C PHE A 38 8.91 1.36 -1.14
N ASP A 39 9.19 1.29 0.15
CA ASP A 39 8.24 1.69 1.21
C ASP A 39 8.39 3.19 1.48
N PRO A 40 7.45 4.05 1.03
CA PRO A 40 7.55 5.49 1.21
C PRO A 40 7.36 5.92 2.67
N MET A 41 6.68 5.13 3.50
CA MET A 41 6.47 5.44 4.91
C MET A 41 7.76 5.25 5.73
N LYS A 42 8.56 4.25 5.36
CA LYS A 42 9.85 3.97 5.98
C LYS A 42 11.02 4.59 5.21
N ASN A 43 10.75 5.19 4.06
CA ASN A 43 11.74 5.77 3.14
C ASN A 43 12.89 4.80 2.81
N LYS A 44 12.55 3.53 2.52
CA LYS A 44 13.55 2.51 2.19
C LYS A 44 13.06 1.51 1.15
N PHE A 45 14.01 0.89 0.45
CA PHE A 45 13.73 -0.30 -0.34
C PHE A 45 13.57 -1.52 0.55
N ILE A 46 12.57 -2.32 0.25
CA ILE A 46 12.35 -3.62 0.91
C ILE A 46 13.39 -4.60 0.37
N SER A 47 14.11 -5.24 1.25
CA SER A 47 15.05 -6.32 0.95
C SER A 47 14.40 -7.69 1.10
N GLU A 48 15.07 -8.73 0.60
CA GLU A 48 14.66 -10.12 0.84
C GLU A 48 14.64 -10.44 2.33
N ASP A 49 15.61 -9.91 3.09
CA ASP A 49 15.64 -10.07 4.55
C ASP A 49 14.45 -9.38 5.25
N ASP A 50 13.98 -8.25 4.72
CA ASP A 50 12.76 -7.61 5.26
C ASP A 50 11.54 -8.51 5.06
N VAL A 51 11.43 -9.21 3.91
CA VAL A 51 10.36 -10.17 3.65
C VAL A 51 10.48 -11.37 4.59
N LYS A 52 11.71 -11.94 4.74
CA LYS A 52 11.98 -13.03 5.68
C LYS A 52 11.69 -12.66 7.12
N ASN A 53 12.07 -11.47 7.54
CA ASN A 53 11.79 -10.98 8.90
C ASN A 53 10.28 -10.80 9.14
N LYS A 54 9.52 -10.42 8.13
CA LYS A 54 8.08 -10.21 8.25
C LYS A 54 7.28 -11.51 8.19
N PHE A 55 7.60 -12.38 7.25
CA PHE A 55 6.82 -13.59 6.96
C PHE A 55 7.50 -14.89 7.41
N GLY A 56 8.78 -14.86 7.77
CA GLY A 56 9.55 -16.04 8.18
C GLY A 56 9.92 -16.99 7.05
N VAL A 57 9.74 -16.60 5.80
CA VAL A 57 9.96 -17.39 4.60
C VAL A 57 10.57 -16.55 3.47
N ASP A 58 11.07 -17.21 2.45
CA ASP A 58 11.47 -16.55 1.20
C ASP A 58 10.26 -15.92 0.48
N PRO A 59 10.46 -14.87 -0.34
CA PRO A 59 9.37 -14.17 -1.05
C PRO A 59 8.42 -15.09 -1.83
N SER A 60 8.96 -16.15 -2.43
CA SER A 60 8.18 -17.13 -3.20
C SER A 60 7.14 -17.92 -2.38
N LYS A 61 7.26 -17.90 -1.05
CA LYS A 61 6.39 -18.63 -0.12
C LYS A 61 5.45 -17.72 0.69
N VAL A 62 5.48 -16.42 0.44
CA VAL A 62 4.66 -15.43 1.18
C VAL A 62 3.18 -15.74 1.07
N ILE A 63 2.71 -16.09 -0.13
CA ILE A 63 1.30 -16.45 -0.39
C ILE A 63 0.86 -17.61 0.52
N ASP A 64 1.67 -18.65 0.63
CA ASP A 64 1.32 -19.83 1.43
C ASP A 64 1.27 -19.52 2.94
N VAL A 65 2.17 -18.66 3.41
CA VAL A 65 2.14 -18.18 4.80
C VAL A 65 0.89 -17.35 5.07
N GLN A 66 0.56 -16.42 4.19
CA GLN A 66 -0.65 -15.60 4.31
C GLN A 66 -1.93 -16.44 4.22
N ALA A 67 -1.96 -17.45 3.35
CA ALA A 67 -3.09 -18.37 3.24
C ALA A 67 -3.37 -19.13 4.54
N LEU A 68 -2.33 -19.49 5.28
CA LEU A 68 -2.48 -20.15 6.57
C LEU A 68 -2.78 -19.18 7.71
N ALA A 69 -2.05 -18.07 7.77
CA ALA A 69 -2.20 -17.09 8.85
C ALA A 69 -3.49 -16.28 8.74
N GLY A 70 -4.02 -16.11 7.53
CA GLY A 70 -5.11 -15.21 7.25
C GLY A 70 -4.70 -13.74 7.32
N ASP A 71 -5.66 -12.88 7.03
CA ASP A 71 -5.53 -11.43 7.16
C ASP A 71 -6.88 -10.81 7.57
N SER A 72 -6.93 -10.29 8.78
CA SER A 72 -8.15 -9.67 9.29
C SER A 72 -8.50 -8.35 8.61
N SER A 73 -7.49 -7.63 8.08
CA SER A 73 -7.71 -6.35 7.38
C SER A 73 -8.49 -6.58 6.08
N ASP A 74 -8.20 -7.68 5.39
CA ASP A 74 -8.78 -8.03 4.10
C ASP A 74 -9.82 -9.16 4.19
N ASN A 75 -10.24 -9.48 5.42
CA ASN A 75 -11.23 -10.52 5.70
C ASN A 75 -10.82 -11.91 5.15
N VAL A 76 -9.53 -12.19 5.13
CA VAL A 76 -8.99 -13.50 4.75
C VAL A 76 -9.01 -14.42 5.97
N PRO A 77 -9.77 -15.54 5.93
CA PRO A 77 -10.03 -16.33 7.13
C PRO A 77 -8.80 -17.03 7.72
N GLY A 78 -7.88 -17.50 6.87
CA GLY A 78 -6.78 -18.34 7.32
C GLY A 78 -7.21 -19.63 8.01
N VAL A 79 -6.29 -20.23 8.76
CA VAL A 79 -6.55 -21.39 9.61
C VAL A 79 -6.58 -20.95 11.07
N PRO A 80 -7.68 -21.18 11.82
CA PRO A 80 -7.80 -20.73 13.21
C PRO A 80 -6.62 -21.17 14.08
N GLY A 81 -6.05 -20.24 14.83
CA GLY A 81 -4.91 -20.50 15.73
C GLY A 81 -3.56 -20.69 15.05
N ILE A 82 -3.46 -20.50 13.72
CA ILE A 82 -2.21 -20.48 12.98
C ILE A 82 -1.87 -19.04 12.62
N GLY A 83 -0.95 -18.43 13.36
CA GLY A 83 -0.39 -17.12 13.03
C GLY A 83 0.85 -17.23 12.13
N VAL A 84 1.37 -16.08 11.68
CA VAL A 84 2.51 -15.99 10.72
C VAL A 84 3.70 -16.86 11.13
N LYS A 85 4.12 -16.87 12.40
CA LYS A 85 5.27 -17.68 12.86
C LYS A 85 5.03 -19.19 12.65
N THR A 86 3.86 -19.68 13.07
CA THR A 86 3.50 -21.09 12.92
C THR A 86 3.32 -21.46 11.45
N ALA A 87 2.71 -20.58 10.66
CA ALA A 87 2.57 -20.75 9.22
C ALA A 87 3.95 -20.87 8.55
N ALA A 88 4.88 -19.98 8.89
CA ALA A 88 6.25 -20.02 8.37
C ALA A 88 6.99 -21.30 8.72
N GLU A 89 6.90 -21.79 9.98
CA GLU A 89 7.46 -23.06 10.40
C GLU A 89 6.95 -24.22 9.56
N LEU A 90 5.63 -24.26 9.34
CA LEU A 90 4.99 -25.32 8.55
C LEU A 90 5.40 -25.23 7.07
N ILE A 91 5.35 -24.05 6.47
CA ILE A 91 5.72 -23.88 5.05
C ILE A 91 7.21 -24.14 4.82
N ASN A 92 8.09 -23.73 5.72
CA ASN A 92 9.51 -24.08 5.62
C ASN A 92 9.77 -25.59 5.72
N ARG A 93 8.98 -26.30 6.53
CA ARG A 93 9.13 -27.75 6.72
C ARG A 93 8.52 -28.55 5.57
N TYR A 94 7.35 -28.19 5.07
CA TYR A 94 6.61 -28.96 4.07
C TYR A 94 6.75 -28.40 2.65
N GLY A 95 7.37 -27.24 2.47
CA GLY A 95 7.64 -26.60 1.19
C GLY A 95 6.58 -25.62 0.73
N ASN A 96 5.32 -26.07 0.64
CA ASN A 96 4.17 -25.24 0.22
C ASN A 96 2.87 -25.70 0.92
N LEU A 97 1.79 -24.94 0.72
CA LEU A 97 0.50 -25.20 1.32
C LEU A 97 -0.09 -26.56 0.89
N GLU A 98 -0.01 -26.90 -0.39
CA GLU A 98 -0.59 -28.13 -0.94
C GLU A 98 0.07 -29.37 -0.30
N THR A 99 1.40 -29.38 -0.25
CA THR A 99 2.16 -30.46 0.37
C THR A 99 1.85 -30.56 1.86
N LEU A 100 1.77 -29.42 2.56
CA LEU A 100 1.39 -29.37 3.97
C LEU A 100 0.02 -30.00 4.21
N LEU A 101 -1.00 -29.58 3.43
CA LEU A 101 -2.38 -30.08 3.58
C LEU A 101 -2.50 -31.58 3.26
N ASN A 102 -1.71 -32.08 2.31
CA ASN A 102 -1.69 -33.50 1.98
C ASN A 102 -0.98 -34.34 3.05
N SER A 103 0.03 -33.77 3.72
CA SER A 103 0.80 -34.41 4.79
C SER A 103 0.29 -34.04 6.21
N ALA A 104 -0.89 -33.43 6.31
CA ALA A 104 -1.40 -32.93 7.60
C ALA A 104 -1.49 -34.05 8.66
N ASN A 105 -1.79 -35.30 8.26
CA ASN A 105 -1.87 -36.44 9.14
C ASN A 105 -0.53 -36.79 9.83
N GLU A 106 0.61 -36.39 9.27
CA GLU A 106 1.96 -36.65 9.78
C GLU A 106 2.37 -35.65 10.88
N ILE A 107 1.56 -34.61 11.12
CA ILE A 107 1.85 -33.57 12.10
C ILE A 107 1.73 -34.19 13.51
N LYS A 108 2.86 -34.17 14.27
CA LYS A 108 2.92 -34.77 15.61
C LYS A 108 2.00 -34.09 16.63
N GLN A 109 1.77 -32.79 16.50
CA GLN A 109 0.91 -32.00 17.42
C GLN A 109 -0.56 -32.23 17.08
N ASN A 110 -1.27 -32.99 17.89
CA ASN A 110 -2.67 -33.38 17.67
C ASN A 110 -3.56 -32.20 17.34
N LYS A 111 -3.59 -31.18 18.20
CA LYS A 111 -4.42 -29.99 18.00
C LYS A 111 -4.14 -29.30 16.67
N ARG A 112 -2.89 -29.13 16.29
CA ARG A 112 -2.50 -28.49 15.03
C ARG A 112 -2.89 -29.33 13.81
N ARG A 113 -2.73 -30.65 13.92
CA ARG A 113 -3.15 -31.62 12.91
C ARG A 113 -4.66 -31.54 12.65
N GLU A 114 -5.45 -31.67 13.71
CA GLU A 114 -6.92 -31.60 13.67
C GLU A 114 -7.38 -30.26 13.06
N THR A 115 -6.87 -29.15 13.56
CA THR A 115 -7.21 -27.82 13.04
C THR A 115 -6.92 -27.68 11.56
N LEU A 116 -5.80 -28.17 11.06
CA LEU A 116 -5.44 -28.10 9.62
C LEU A 116 -6.38 -28.97 8.78
N ILE A 117 -6.71 -30.18 9.25
CA ILE A 117 -7.61 -31.09 8.54
C ILE A 117 -9.02 -30.48 8.47
N GLU A 118 -9.55 -30.01 9.59
CA GLU A 118 -10.89 -29.41 9.67
C GLU A 118 -11.02 -28.11 8.86
N ASN A 119 -9.95 -27.35 8.72
CA ASN A 119 -9.98 -26.05 8.05
C ASN A 119 -9.23 -26.05 6.70
N LYS A 120 -9.04 -27.22 6.08
CA LYS A 120 -8.38 -27.35 4.77
C LYS A 120 -8.99 -26.45 3.72
N ASP A 121 -10.32 -26.41 3.65
CA ASP A 121 -11.04 -25.59 2.66
C ASP A 121 -10.84 -24.09 2.90
N LYS A 122 -10.77 -23.66 4.17
CA LYS A 122 -10.47 -22.27 4.51
C LYS A 122 -9.08 -21.87 4.06
N ALA A 123 -8.08 -22.74 4.24
CA ALA A 123 -6.72 -22.48 3.79
C ALA A 123 -6.66 -22.33 2.25
N VAL A 124 -7.37 -23.21 1.52
CA VAL A 124 -7.45 -23.16 0.05
C VAL A 124 -8.15 -21.88 -0.42
N ILE A 125 -9.27 -21.50 0.20
CA ILE A 125 -9.97 -20.25 -0.12
C ILE A 125 -9.07 -19.05 0.21
N SER A 126 -8.41 -19.05 1.38
CA SER A 126 -7.49 -17.98 1.76
C SER A 126 -6.36 -17.83 0.75
N LYS A 127 -5.78 -18.93 0.25
CA LYS A 127 -4.76 -18.87 -0.80
C LYS A 127 -5.28 -18.19 -2.05
N LYS A 128 -6.49 -18.51 -2.48
CA LYS A 128 -7.11 -17.85 -3.64
C LYS A 128 -7.34 -16.34 -3.41
N LEU A 129 -7.72 -15.96 -2.19
CA LEU A 129 -7.98 -14.55 -1.84
C LEU A 129 -6.70 -13.72 -1.77
N VAL A 130 -5.62 -14.26 -1.20
CA VAL A 130 -4.35 -13.52 -1.06
C VAL A 130 -3.49 -13.54 -2.31
N THR A 131 -3.74 -14.45 -3.25
CA THR A 131 -2.97 -14.54 -4.50
C THR A 131 -3.42 -13.45 -5.46
N LEU A 132 -2.51 -12.55 -5.80
CA LEU A 132 -2.78 -11.49 -6.77
C LEU A 132 -3.03 -12.07 -8.16
N LYS A 133 -3.95 -11.45 -8.89
CA LYS A 133 -4.25 -11.79 -10.26
C LYS A 133 -3.27 -11.12 -11.21
N HIS A 134 -2.63 -11.90 -12.07
CA HIS A 134 -1.60 -11.43 -13.01
C HIS A 134 -2.10 -11.21 -14.43
N ASP A 135 -3.39 -11.43 -14.66
CA ASP A 135 -4.08 -11.34 -15.97
C ASP A 135 -5.35 -10.47 -15.88
N ALA A 136 -5.37 -9.51 -14.96
CA ALA A 136 -6.47 -8.56 -14.86
C ALA A 136 -6.62 -7.78 -16.18
N PRO A 137 -7.85 -7.48 -16.62
CA PRO A 137 -8.05 -6.67 -17.81
C PRO A 137 -7.45 -5.27 -17.61
N VAL A 138 -6.63 -4.84 -18.55
CA VAL A 138 -5.97 -3.54 -18.52
C VAL A 138 -6.35 -2.74 -19.76
N ASP A 139 -6.84 -1.52 -19.55
CA ASP A 139 -7.35 -0.65 -20.61
C ASP A 139 -6.23 0.18 -21.26
N ARG A 140 -5.08 0.28 -20.62
CA ARG A 140 -3.97 1.14 -21.07
C ARG A 140 -2.74 0.34 -21.45
N ASN A 141 -2.12 0.73 -22.56
CA ASN A 141 -0.87 0.16 -22.99
C ASN A 141 0.29 0.78 -22.16
N LEU A 142 1.33 -0.02 -21.89
CA LEU A 142 2.54 0.45 -21.17
C LEU A 142 3.20 1.68 -21.80
N VAL A 143 3.07 1.87 -23.11
CA VAL A 143 3.62 3.04 -23.81
C VAL A 143 2.97 4.35 -23.37
N GLU A 144 1.74 4.30 -22.88
CA GLU A 144 1.00 5.47 -22.41
C GLU A 144 1.47 5.94 -21.02
N PHE A 145 2.19 5.11 -20.27
CA PHE A 145 2.77 5.45 -18.97
C PHE A 145 4.12 6.15 -19.05
N LYS A 146 4.44 6.75 -20.19
CA LYS A 146 5.65 7.57 -20.32
C LYS A 146 5.57 8.76 -19.39
N LEU A 147 6.64 8.98 -18.62
CA LEU A 147 6.76 10.19 -17.80
C LEU A 147 6.61 11.42 -18.69
N GLN A 148 5.63 12.26 -18.40
CA GLN A 148 5.36 13.51 -19.10
C GLN A 148 6.10 14.65 -18.39
N GLU A 149 6.39 15.72 -19.14
CA GLU A 149 6.84 16.95 -18.51
C GLU A 149 5.75 17.50 -17.56
N ILE A 150 6.22 18.07 -16.47
CA ILE A 150 5.29 18.58 -15.44
C ILE A 150 4.65 19.87 -15.95
N ASP A 151 3.33 19.88 -16.07
CA ASP A 151 2.55 21.09 -16.25
C ASP A 151 2.53 21.88 -14.93
N LYS A 152 3.53 22.75 -14.78
CA LYS A 152 3.74 23.53 -13.54
C LYS A 152 2.56 24.40 -13.22
N ASP A 153 1.91 24.99 -14.22
CA ASP A 153 0.82 25.92 -14.02
C ASP A 153 -0.43 25.22 -13.50
N LYS A 154 -0.75 24.05 -14.04
CA LYS A 154 -1.82 23.19 -13.49
C LYS A 154 -1.51 22.69 -12.08
N LEU A 155 -0.28 22.25 -11.84
CA LEU A 155 0.14 21.78 -10.52
C LEU A 155 0.01 22.89 -9.48
N TYR A 156 0.55 24.08 -9.77
CA TYR A 156 0.52 25.18 -8.82
C TYR A 156 -0.89 25.74 -8.61
N LYS A 157 -1.72 25.76 -9.66
CA LYS A 157 -3.13 26.11 -9.55
C LYS A 157 -3.85 25.15 -8.60
N PHE A 158 -3.71 23.85 -8.81
CA PHE A 158 -4.29 22.82 -7.95
C PHE A 158 -3.83 22.95 -6.50
N LEU A 159 -2.52 23.09 -6.25
CA LEU A 159 -1.99 23.21 -4.89
C LEU A 159 -2.49 24.48 -4.18
N ARG A 160 -2.73 25.58 -4.91
CA ARG A 160 -3.35 26.81 -4.36
C ARG A 160 -4.82 26.62 -4.05
N GLU A 161 -5.58 26.03 -4.97
CA GLU A 161 -7.01 25.77 -4.79
C GLU A 161 -7.29 24.85 -3.59
N MET A 162 -6.38 23.90 -3.35
CA MET A 162 -6.44 22.99 -2.21
C MET A 162 -5.79 23.54 -0.94
N GLU A 163 -5.29 24.79 -0.97
CA GLU A 163 -4.58 25.45 0.15
C GLU A 163 -3.36 24.68 0.67
N PHE A 164 -2.73 23.86 -0.17
CA PHE A 164 -1.55 23.08 0.18
C PHE A 164 -0.26 23.91 0.12
N ASN A 165 -0.18 24.96 0.94
CA ASN A 165 0.88 25.98 0.90
C ASN A 165 2.30 25.39 1.06
N ARG A 166 2.47 24.38 1.93
CA ARG A 166 3.77 23.72 2.13
C ARG A 166 4.19 22.95 0.89
N LEU A 167 3.27 22.19 0.29
CA LEU A 167 3.55 21.45 -0.94
C LEU A 167 3.79 22.40 -2.12
N LEU A 168 3.07 23.51 -2.21
CA LEU A 168 3.30 24.53 -3.22
C LEU A 168 4.71 25.11 -3.13
N SER A 169 5.17 25.48 -1.93
CA SER A 169 6.53 25.97 -1.72
C SER A 169 7.58 24.94 -2.13
N SER A 170 7.38 23.66 -1.76
CA SER A 170 8.26 22.57 -2.14
C SER A 170 8.26 22.34 -3.65
N ALA A 171 7.11 22.38 -4.30
CA ALA A 171 6.99 22.23 -5.75
C ALA A 171 7.67 23.37 -6.51
N ILE A 172 7.52 24.62 -6.06
CA ILE A 172 8.21 25.78 -6.65
C ILE A 172 9.72 25.65 -6.50
N SER A 173 10.20 25.17 -5.34
CA SER A 173 11.62 24.92 -5.11
C SER A 173 12.18 23.83 -6.04
N ALA A 174 11.41 22.76 -6.27
CA ALA A 174 11.82 21.62 -7.07
C ALA A 174 11.76 21.88 -8.59
N TYR A 175 10.71 22.59 -9.05
CA TYR A 175 10.39 22.73 -10.48
C TYR A 175 10.51 24.15 -11.00
N GLY A 176 10.88 25.12 -10.15
CA GLY A 176 11.05 26.53 -10.50
C GLY A 176 9.76 27.31 -10.41
N LYS A 177 9.88 28.64 -10.57
CA LYS A 177 8.73 29.55 -10.52
C LYS A 177 7.73 29.27 -11.66
N PRO A 178 6.43 29.57 -11.49
CA PRO A 178 5.45 29.50 -12.57
C PRO A 178 5.91 30.37 -13.74
N SER A 179 5.56 29.96 -14.96
CA SER A 179 5.80 30.77 -16.14
C SER A 179 5.01 32.09 -16.01
N LEU A 180 5.69 33.20 -16.29
CA LEU A 180 5.13 34.56 -16.19
C LEU A 180 4.14 34.85 -17.33
N GLU A 181 3.22 33.95 -17.64
CA GLU A 181 2.13 34.21 -18.56
C GLU A 181 0.82 34.45 -17.79
N LYS A 182 0.53 35.76 -17.71
CA LYS A 182 -0.83 36.35 -17.62
C LYS A 182 -1.86 35.62 -16.74
N THR A 183 -1.62 35.55 -15.46
CA THR A 183 -2.76 35.54 -14.57
C THR A 183 -2.81 36.86 -13.83
N GLN A 184 -3.39 37.86 -14.50
CA GLN A 184 -4.12 38.86 -13.77
C GLN A 184 -5.25 38.13 -13.03
N ILE A 185 -4.91 37.42 -11.99
CA ILE A 185 -5.85 37.17 -10.92
C ILE A 185 -6.06 38.55 -10.30
N LYS A 186 -7.03 39.27 -10.84
CA LYS A 186 -7.72 40.27 -10.03
C LYS A 186 -8.02 39.52 -8.74
N SER A 187 -7.22 39.76 -7.72
CA SER A 187 -7.61 39.58 -6.35
C SER A 187 -8.90 40.38 -6.19
N LYS A 188 -10.04 39.76 -6.46
CA LYS A 188 -11.23 40.07 -5.74
C LYS A 188 -10.95 39.60 -4.31
N ILE A 189 -10.07 40.28 -3.64
CA ILE A 189 -10.21 40.51 -2.23
C ILE A 189 -11.59 41.21 -2.19
N ASN A 190 -12.61 40.40 -1.96
CA ASN A 190 -13.86 40.97 -1.50
C ASN A 190 -13.47 41.71 -0.22
N ASP A 191 -13.41 43.02 -0.33
CA ASP A 191 -13.41 44.00 0.77
C ASP A 191 -14.73 43.89 1.58
N ASN A 192 -15.24 42.72 1.73
CA ASN A 192 -16.18 42.33 2.76
C ASN A 192 -15.45 41.75 3.97
N GLN A 193 -14.28 42.30 4.31
CA GLN A 193 -13.92 42.37 5.71
C GLN A 193 -14.96 43.35 6.33
N LYS A 194 -16.12 42.81 6.76
CA LYS A 194 -16.88 43.43 7.84
C LYS A 194 -15.84 43.78 8.87
N LYS A 195 -15.56 45.09 9.01
CA LYS A 195 -14.77 45.58 10.15
C LYS A 195 -15.41 44.98 11.37
N ILE A 196 -14.73 43.98 11.95
CA ILE A 196 -15.15 43.38 13.22
C ILE A 196 -15.08 44.56 14.19
N ASP A 197 -16.23 45.04 14.62
CA ASP A 197 -16.31 46.14 15.57
C ASP A 197 -15.91 45.54 16.94
N ASN A 198 -14.65 45.70 17.28
CA ASN A 198 -14.06 45.19 18.54
C ASN A 198 -14.67 45.87 19.79
N LYS A 199 -15.61 46.79 19.63
CA LYS A 199 -16.26 47.46 20.76
C LYS A 199 -17.24 46.61 21.54
N ASN A 200 -17.65 45.46 20.99
CA ASN A 200 -18.64 44.58 21.59
C ASN A 200 -18.04 43.26 22.12
N TYR A 201 -16.73 43.14 22.24
CA TYR A 201 -16.11 41.97 22.85
C TYR A 201 -15.86 42.23 24.34
N HIS A 202 -16.44 41.39 25.19
CA HIS A 202 -16.13 41.34 26.61
C HIS A 202 -15.07 40.24 26.84
N VAL A 203 -13.99 40.61 27.50
CA VAL A 203 -13.04 39.62 27.99
C VAL A 203 -13.57 39.04 29.27
N ILE A 204 -14.00 37.79 29.27
CA ILE A 204 -14.41 37.08 30.48
C ILE A 204 -13.13 36.68 31.20
N THR A 205 -12.90 37.22 32.39
CA THR A 205 -11.74 36.95 33.21
C THR A 205 -12.08 36.10 34.43
N ASP A 206 -13.35 35.95 34.76
CA ASP A 206 -13.83 35.14 35.89
C ASP A 206 -14.48 33.85 35.34
N PRO A 207 -14.02 32.64 35.77
CA PRO A 207 -14.65 31.38 35.37
C PRO A 207 -16.15 31.26 35.70
N LYS A 208 -16.67 32.07 36.62
CA LYS A 208 -18.09 32.09 36.97
C LYS A 208 -18.99 32.83 35.98
N GLU A 209 -18.42 33.54 35.03
CA GLU A 209 -19.16 34.24 33.94
C GLU A 209 -19.23 33.40 32.65
N MET A 210 -18.84 32.13 32.70
CA MET A 210 -18.83 31.22 31.54
C MET A 210 -20.06 30.29 31.48
N ASP A 211 -21.07 30.45 32.35
CA ASP A 211 -22.32 29.70 32.34
C ASP A 211 -23.42 30.37 31.54
#